data_3dfbcb2af4ed45bbe7697af5b3e50e7f
#
_entry.id   3dfbcb2af4ed45bbe7697af5b3e50e7f
#
_cell.length_a   1.000
_cell.length_b   1.000
_cell.length_c   1.000
_cell.angle_alpha   90.00
_cell.angle_beta   90.00
_cell.angle_gamma   90.00
#
_symmetry.space_group_name_H-M   'P 1'
#
loop_
_entity.id
_entity.type
_entity.pdbx_description
1 polymer ?
#
loop_
_entity_poly.entity_id
_entity_poly.type
_entity_poly.pdbx_seq_one_letter_code
_entity_poly.pdbx_strand_id
1 'polypeptide(L)'
;MKNLDGKKILFLGASTYFYEAAKYAKDQGAYIIAIDRRSKEECIVKQIADEEYLMDTTDIESIKNLIIKEKIDGIYPGASEVNIPISIELAENTGIPKYCEKNQWKMATNKAIFKDVCRKYDLPVSPVFNIAEPIDKNQISKLTFPLVTKPVDNNGSTGITICEKPDDFINAYNKAKSTSKTGNVLVEKKMNFEHSLIAHYTAQDGEVIFCGLTDKESKKINKDSAPVMSIQFMPSKLTEDFKANINDKIINMLEGIGIKYGPIWIEVFYDENNFYLNEIGYRYGGSLTYYPVDYLFGINQMHLLINYLATSKPLYKNFKDIKEIKERKNHKYCILPIQLKHGIIKSIEGLEELINKEFVYAFIQSHIVNDVIEKTGTTHQVFGYIHLVADSKEQMEEYIKYVNDSLKVLDENGENMLDILYCR
;
A
#
# COMPACT_ATOMS: atom_id res chain seq x y z
N MET A 1 -24.68 -22.09 -3.01
CA MET A 1 -23.60 -22.19 -4.01
C MET A 1 -22.56 -21.15 -3.61
N LYS A 2 -21.32 -21.53 -3.48
CA LYS A 2 -20.23 -20.58 -3.14
C LYS A 2 -19.94 -19.67 -4.34
N ASN A 3 -19.52 -18.43 -4.12
CA ASN A 3 -19.37 -17.45 -5.21
C ASN A 3 -18.32 -17.85 -6.27
N LEU A 4 -17.30 -18.62 -5.88
CA LEU A 4 -16.16 -19.00 -6.71
C LEU A 4 -16.11 -20.50 -7.02
N ASP A 5 -17.25 -21.20 -6.84
CA ASP A 5 -17.32 -22.64 -7.05
C ASP A 5 -16.93 -23.01 -8.51
N GLY A 6 -15.95 -23.93 -8.63
CA GLY A 6 -15.38 -24.36 -9.90
C GLY A 6 -14.46 -23.37 -10.62
N LYS A 7 -14.11 -22.22 -10.01
CA LYS A 7 -13.16 -21.25 -10.56
C LYS A 7 -11.72 -21.59 -10.24
N LYS A 8 -10.81 -21.46 -11.21
CA LYS A 8 -9.37 -21.60 -11.03
C LYS A 8 -8.70 -20.23 -10.93
N ILE A 9 -8.00 -19.97 -9.82
CA ILE A 9 -7.34 -18.69 -9.57
C ILE A 9 -5.84 -18.89 -9.41
N LEU A 10 -5.05 -18.16 -10.21
CA LEU A 10 -3.60 -18.12 -10.10
C LEU A 10 -3.16 -16.99 -9.17
N PHE A 11 -2.39 -17.33 -8.15
CA PHE A 11 -1.75 -16.39 -7.24
C PHE A 11 -0.31 -16.12 -7.70
N LEU A 12 -0.01 -14.86 -8.02
CA LEU A 12 1.35 -14.40 -8.36
C LEU A 12 2.11 -14.06 -7.09
N GLY A 13 2.59 -15.06 -6.39
CA GLY A 13 3.27 -14.97 -5.10
C GLY A 13 2.56 -15.75 -4.02
N ALA A 14 3.32 -16.20 -3.02
CA ALA A 14 2.84 -17.15 -2.03
C ALA A 14 3.25 -16.80 -0.58
N SER A 15 3.59 -15.53 -0.31
CA SER A 15 3.96 -15.03 1.02
C SER A 15 2.73 -14.90 1.95
N THR A 16 2.99 -14.59 3.21
CA THR A 16 1.98 -14.32 4.23
C THR A 16 0.97 -13.25 3.82
N TYR A 17 1.38 -12.26 3.02
CA TYR A 17 0.50 -11.21 2.48
C TYR A 17 -0.60 -11.71 1.53
N PHE A 18 -0.46 -12.92 1.00
CA PHE A 18 -1.44 -13.55 0.12
C PHE A 18 -2.32 -14.57 0.84
N TYR A 19 -2.00 -14.91 2.09
CA TYR A 19 -2.62 -16.02 2.80
C TYR A 19 -4.13 -15.86 2.98
N GLU A 20 -4.58 -14.71 3.50
CA GLU A 20 -6.01 -14.46 3.70
C GLU A 20 -6.78 -14.42 2.36
N ALA A 21 -6.15 -13.95 1.30
CA ALA A 21 -6.73 -13.96 -0.03
C ALA A 21 -6.91 -15.38 -0.57
N ALA A 22 -5.91 -16.24 -0.41
CA ALA A 22 -5.97 -17.64 -0.82
C ALA A 22 -6.99 -18.42 0.01
N LYS A 23 -7.01 -18.21 1.33
CA LYS A 23 -7.99 -18.80 2.24
C LYS A 23 -9.42 -18.41 1.86
N TYR A 24 -9.67 -17.11 1.68
CA TYR A 24 -10.99 -16.64 1.23
C TYR A 24 -11.41 -17.28 -0.09
N ALA A 25 -10.55 -17.28 -1.11
CA ALA A 25 -10.89 -17.85 -2.40
C ALA A 25 -11.22 -19.35 -2.27
N LYS A 26 -10.45 -20.10 -1.48
CA LYS A 26 -10.69 -21.52 -1.19
C LYS A 26 -12.00 -21.75 -0.43
N ASP A 27 -12.29 -20.93 0.57
CA ASP A 27 -13.55 -20.99 1.33
C ASP A 27 -14.76 -20.68 0.45
N GLN A 28 -14.58 -19.87 -0.61
CA GLN A 28 -15.59 -19.61 -1.64
C GLN A 28 -15.66 -20.68 -2.75
N GLY A 29 -14.87 -21.74 -2.68
CA GLY A 29 -14.92 -22.88 -3.58
C GLY A 29 -13.99 -22.80 -4.79
N ALA A 30 -13.08 -21.82 -4.83
CA ALA A 30 -12.10 -21.75 -5.90
C ALA A 30 -11.00 -22.83 -5.77
N TYR A 31 -10.48 -23.25 -6.90
CA TYR A 31 -9.26 -24.07 -7.02
C TYR A 31 -8.06 -23.12 -7.09
N ILE A 32 -7.14 -23.25 -6.15
CA ILE A 32 -6.02 -22.33 -5.98
C ILE A 32 -4.76 -22.89 -6.61
N ILE A 33 -4.16 -22.14 -7.52
CA ILE A 33 -2.84 -22.41 -8.08
C ILE A 33 -1.89 -21.32 -7.60
N ALA A 34 -0.78 -21.69 -6.96
CA ALA A 34 0.19 -20.72 -6.43
C ALA A 34 1.56 -20.85 -7.11
N ILE A 35 2.13 -19.74 -7.53
CA ILE A 35 3.50 -19.68 -8.03
C ILE A 35 4.37 -18.76 -7.17
N ASP A 36 5.58 -19.21 -6.87
CA ASP A 36 6.62 -18.43 -6.19
C ASP A 36 7.95 -19.12 -6.46
N ARG A 37 9.05 -18.36 -6.50
CA ARG A 37 10.41 -18.88 -6.65
C ARG A 37 10.92 -19.66 -5.44
N ARG A 38 10.28 -19.51 -4.30
CA ARG A 38 10.59 -20.23 -3.05
C ARG A 38 9.84 -21.55 -3.00
N SER A 39 10.36 -22.47 -2.19
CA SER A 39 9.79 -23.80 -2.02
C SER A 39 8.42 -23.78 -1.31
N LYS A 40 7.76 -24.93 -1.28
CA LYS A 40 6.47 -25.10 -0.59
C LYS A 40 6.61 -24.89 0.92
N GLU A 41 7.71 -25.32 1.50
CA GLU A 41 8.00 -25.23 2.94
C GLU A 41 8.17 -23.77 3.38
N GLU A 42 8.68 -22.90 2.47
CA GLU A 42 8.91 -21.49 2.72
C GLU A 42 7.68 -20.60 2.44
N CYS A 43 6.63 -21.16 1.83
CA CYS A 43 5.50 -20.39 1.32
C CYS A 43 4.17 -20.89 1.87
N ILE A 44 3.59 -20.19 2.83
CA ILE A 44 2.34 -20.58 3.49
C ILE A 44 1.16 -20.77 2.50
N VAL A 45 1.11 -19.99 1.42
CA VAL A 45 0.06 -20.12 0.40
C VAL A 45 0.23 -21.41 -0.41
N LYS A 46 1.46 -21.81 -0.74
CA LYS A 46 1.72 -23.08 -1.42
C LYS A 46 1.29 -24.29 -0.58
N GLN A 47 1.35 -24.17 0.76
CA GLN A 47 0.93 -25.24 1.66
C GLN A 47 -0.59 -25.49 1.64
N ILE A 48 -1.39 -24.44 1.35
CA ILE A 48 -2.84 -24.52 1.28
C ILE A 48 -3.40 -24.56 -0.14
N ALA A 49 -2.57 -24.29 -1.16
CA ALA A 49 -2.95 -24.35 -2.57
C ALA A 49 -3.30 -25.76 -3.01
N ASP A 50 -4.17 -25.89 -4.00
CA ASP A 50 -4.53 -27.18 -4.62
C ASP A 50 -3.43 -27.64 -5.59
N GLU A 51 -2.76 -26.69 -6.26
CA GLU A 51 -1.54 -26.89 -7.03
C GLU A 51 -0.53 -25.80 -6.76
N GLU A 52 0.76 -26.12 -6.86
CA GLU A 52 1.84 -25.15 -6.70
C GLU A 52 2.97 -25.38 -7.70
N TYR A 53 3.63 -24.32 -8.08
CA TYR A 53 4.76 -24.35 -9.01
C TYR A 53 5.93 -23.53 -8.48
N LEU A 54 7.14 -24.06 -8.61
CA LEU A 54 8.38 -23.33 -8.40
C LEU A 54 8.65 -22.52 -9.68
N MET A 55 8.22 -21.27 -9.69
CA MET A 55 8.24 -20.41 -10.88
C MET A 55 8.44 -18.95 -10.46
N ASP A 56 9.28 -18.23 -11.20
CA ASP A 56 9.42 -16.78 -11.00
C ASP A 56 8.17 -16.06 -11.55
N THR A 57 7.61 -15.15 -10.75
CA THR A 57 6.41 -14.38 -11.16
C THR A 57 6.69 -13.43 -12.32
N THR A 58 7.95 -13.23 -12.72
CA THR A 58 8.36 -12.42 -13.88
C THR A 58 8.52 -13.23 -15.17
N ASP A 59 8.41 -14.56 -15.12
CA ASP A 59 8.47 -15.43 -16.31
C ASP A 59 7.09 -15.47 -17.03
N ILE A 60 6.84 -14.41 -17.79
CA ILE A 60 5.54 -14.18 -18.48
C ILE A 60 5.18 -15.34 -19.41
N GLU A 61 6.15 -15.88 -20.18
CA GLU A 61 5.85 -16.94 -21.16
C GLU A 61 5.48 -18.26 -20.48
N SER A 62 6.20 -18.65 -19.43
CA SER A 62 5.88 -19.86 -18.67
C SER A 62 4.53 -19.73 -17.97
N ILE A 63 4.23 -18.54 -17.40
CA ILE A 63 2.94 -18.27 -16.75
C ILE A 63 1.80 -18.28 -17.76
N LYS A 64 1.97 -17.69 -18.93
CA LYS A 64 0.97 -17.70 -20.02
C LYS A 64 0.65 -19.13 -20.45
N ASN A 65 1.67 -19.98 -20.61
CA ASN A 65 1.48 -21.38 -20.95
C ASN A 65 0.71 -22.12 -19.84
N LEU A 66 0.99 -21.83 -18.57
CA LEU A 66 0.27 -22.37 -17.43
C LEU A 66 -1.20 -21.95 -17.43
N ILE A 67 -1.50 -20.66 -17.69
CA ILE A 67 -2.86 -20.13 -17.77
C ILE A 67 -3.69 -20.91 -18.81
N ILE A 68 -3.11 -21.12 -20.00
CA ILE A 68 -3.79 -21.82 -21.10
C ILE A 68 -3.98 -23.29 -20.76
N LYS A 69 -2.92 -23.97 -20.28
CA LYS A 69 -2.93 -25.38 -19.93
C LYS A 69 -3.96 -25.69 -18.85
N GLU A 70 -3.94 -24.93 -17.77
CA GLU A 70 -4.80 -25.15 -16.58
C GLU A 70 -6.19 -24.51 -16.72
N LYS A 71 -6.43 -23.75 -17.78
CA LYS A 71 -7.69 -22.99 -18.00
C LYS A 71 -8.03 -22.11 -16.81
N ILE A 72 -7.08 -21.25 -16.44
CA ILE A 72 -7.19 -20.35 -15.31
C ILE A 72 -8.24 -19.27 -15.61
N ASP A 73 -9.16 -19.03 -14.69
CA ASP A 73 -10.23 -18.02 -14.82
C ASP A 73 -9.77 -16.61 -14.44
N GLY A 74 -8.81 -16.48 -13.50
CA GLY A 74 -8.34 -15.18 -13.04
C GLY A 74 -6.97 -15.23 -12.38
N ILE A 75 -6.29 -14.08 -12.37
CA ILE A 75 -4.97 -13.91 -11.73
C ILE A 75 -5.10 -12.94 -10.58
N TYR A 76 -4.63 -13.32 -9.39
CA TYR A 76 -4.54 -12.45 -8.24
C TYR A 76 -3.08 -12.00 -8.01
N PRO A 77 -2.74 -10.71 -8.27
CA PRO A 77 -1.38 -10.18 -8.14
C PRO A 77 -1.08 -9.65 -6.72
N GLY A 78 -2.06 -9.64 -5.80
CA GLY A 78 -1.96 -8.96 -4.53
C GLY A 78 -1.81 -7.44 -4.65
N ALA A 79 -1.12 -6.82 -3.67
CA ALA A 79 -0.75 -5.39 -3.70
C ALA A 79 0.67 -5.16 -4.25
N SER A 80 1.20 -6.10 -5.04
CA SER A 80 2.58 -6.07 -5.52
C SER A 80 2.75 -5.17 -6.74
N GLU A 81 3.60 -4.16 -6.64
CA GLU A 81 3.94 -3.28 -7.77
C GLU A 81 4.72 -3.97 -8.88
N VAL A 82 5.29 -5.15 -8.61
CA VAL A 82 5.91 -6.02 -9.61
C VAL A 82 4.85 -6.89 -10.30
N ASN A 83 3.95 -7.50 -9.55
CA ASN A 83 3.03 -8.50 -10.09
C ASN A 83 1.79 -7.89 -10.78
N ILE A 84 1.36 -6.68 -10.39
CA ILE A 84 0.20 -6.03 -11.01
C ILE A 84 0.44 -5.77 -12.50
N PRO A 85 1.53 -5.11 -12.96
CA PRO A 85 1.76 -4.91 -14.40
C PRO A 85 1.92 -6.24 -15.16
N ILE A 86 2.51 -7.27 -14.53
CA ILE A 86 2.60 -8.61 -15.11
C ILE A 86 1.21 -9.22 -15.28
N SER A 87 0.32 -9.11 -14.27
CA SER A 87 -1.05 -9.60 -14.37
C SER A 87 -1.86 -8.89 -15.47
N ILE A 88 -1.63 -7.59 -15.68
CA ILE A 88 -2.24 -6.82 -16.78
C ILE A 88 -1.77 -7.37 -18.12
N GLU A 89 -0.46 -7.58 -18.31
CA GLU A 89 0.11 -8.10 -19.54
C GLU A 89 -0.37 -9.52 -19.85
N LEU A 90 -0.38 -10.41 -18.85
CA LEU A 90 -0.90 -11.77 -18.98
C LEU A 90 -2.40 -11.76 -19.36
N ALA A 91 -3.19 -10.90 -18.74
CA ALA A 91 -4.61 -10.78 -19.05
C ALA A 91 -4.86 -10.30 -20.50
N GLU A 92 -4.08 -9.33 -21.00
CA GLU A 92 -4.15 -8.88 -22.39
C GLU A 92 -3.79 -9.98 -23.38
N ASN A 93 -2.83 -10.84 -23.04
CA ASN A 93 -2.37 -11.94 -23.90
C ASN A 93 -3.26 -13.17 -23.85
N THR A 94 -4.07 -13.35 -22.80
CA THR A 94 -4.87 -14.57 -22.59
C THR A 94 -6.38 -14.32 -22.57
N GLY A 95 -6.81 -13.06 -22.50
CA GLY A 95 -8.24 -12.68 -22.47
C GLY A 95 -8.93 -12.88 -21.12
N ILE A 96 -8.21 -13.22 -20.05
CA ILE A 96 -8.79 -13.31 -18.70
C ILE A 96 -9.05 -11.92 -18.10
N PRO A 97 -9.87 -11.79 -17.05
CA PRO A 97 -10.21 -10.50 -16.47
C PRO A 97 -9.00 -9.77 -15.88
N LYS A 98 -9.00 -8.45 -16.01
CA LYS A 98 -8.09 -7.51 -15.31
C LYS A 98 -8.88 -6.35 -14.71
N TYR A 99 -8.47 -5.84 -13.58
CA TYR A 99 -9.15 -4.72 -12.93
C TYR A 99 -8.56 -3.36 -13.29
N CYS A 100 -7.33 -3.34 -13.84
CA CYS A 100 -6.56 -2.15 -14.13
C CYS A 100 -6.03 -2.17 -15.57
N GLU A 101 -6.13 -1.05 -16.30
CA GLU A 101 -5.56 -0.87 -17.64
C GLU A 101 -4.11 -0.37 -17.56
N LYS A 102 -3.30 -0.65 -18.60
CA LYS A 102 -1.89 -0.20 -18.64
C LYS A 102 -1.71 1.31 -18.45
N ASN A 103 -2.57 2.12 -19.04
CA ASN A 103 -2.52 3.58 -18.91
C ASN A 103 -2.87 4.04 -17.49
N GLN A 104 -3.83 3.39 -16.83
CA GLN A 104 -4.20 3.66 -15.44
C GLN A 104 -3.08 3.26 -14.49
N TRP A 105 -2.45 2.10 -14.72
CA TRP A 105 -1.28 1.67 -13.94
C TRP A 105 -0.10 2.63 -14.13
N LYS A 106 0.18 3.05 -15.37
CA LYS A 106 1.21 4.04 -15.66
C LYS A 106 0.97 5.36 -14.93
N MET A 107 -0.27 5.83 -14.88
CA MET A 107 -0.66 7.01 -14.10
C MET A 107 -0.43 6.79 -12.61
N ALA A 108 -0.82 5.64 -12.07
CA ALA A 108 -0.67 5.31 -10.66
C ALA A 108 0.79 5.12 -10.20
N THR A 109 1.71 4.84 -11.13
CA THR A 109 3.15 4.63 -10.84
C THR A 109 4.06 5.76 -11.31
N ASN A 110 3.49 6.85 -11.86
CA ASN A 110 4.24 8.02 -12.29
C ASN A 110 3.65 9.31 -11.69
N LYS A 111 4.36 9.88 -10.73
CA LYS A 111 3.93 11.06 -9.97
C LYS A 111 3.66 12.29 -10.85
N ALA A 112 4.42 12.47 -11.93
CA ALA A 112 4.22 13.60 -12.85
C ALA A 112 2.91 13.42 -13.63
N ILE A 113 2.66 12.23 -14.19
CA ILE A 113 1.42 11.93 -14.91
C ILE A 113 0.21 12.08 -13.98
N PHE A 114 0.29 11.56 -12.75
CA PHE A 114 -0.78 11.72 -11.77
C PHE A 114 -1.10 13.19 -11.50
N LYS A 115 -0.08 14.02 -11.26
CA LYS A 115 -0.27 15.46 -11.02
C LYS A 115 -0.87 16.18 -12.24
N ASP A 116 -0.51 15.79 -13.46
CA ASP A 116 -1.12 16.34 -14.67
C ASP A 116 -2.59 15.96 -14.80
N VAL A 117 -2.96 14.73 -14.41
CA VAL A 117 -4.36 14.31 -14.30
C VAL A 117 -5.09 15.13 -13.25
N CYS A 118 -4.53 15.29 -12.05
CA CYS A 118 -5.13 16.11 -10.99
C CYS A 118 -5.45 17.53 -11.48
N ARG A 119 -4.50 18.20 -12.17
CA ARG A 119 -4.70 19.57 -12.70
C ARG A 119 -5.86 19.65 -13.68
N LYS A 120 -6.09 18.62 -14.52
CA LYS A 120 -7.23 18.57 -15.45
C LYS A 120 -8.59 18.52 -14.76
N TYR A 121 -8.62 18.12 -13.51
CA TYR A 121 -9.84 18.05 -12.67
C TYR A 121 -9.85 19.12 -11.58
N ASP A 122 -9.05 20.18 -11.72
CA ASP A 122 -8.93 21.28 -10.75
C ASP A 122 -8.63 20.80 -9.31
N LEU A 123 -7.82 19.75 -9.20
CA LEU A 123 -7.37 19.20 -7.93
C LEU A 123 -6.00 19.77 -7.56
N PRO A 124 -5.84 20.29 -6.33
CA PRO A 124 -4.57 20.83 -5.86
C PRO A 124 -3.49 19.74 -5.75
N VAL A 125 -2.30 20.05 -6.21
CA VAL A 125 -1.10 19.23 -6.07
C VAL A 125 0.04 20.05 -5.48
N SER A 126 1.02 19.39 -4.85
CA SER A 126 2.21 20.09 -4.35
C SER A 126 2.81 20.97 -5.46
N PRO A 127 3.16 22.23 -5.17
CA PRO A 127 3.77 23.13 -6.15
C PRO A 127 5.04 22.53 -6.77
N VAL A 128 5.10 22.48 -8.10
CA VAL A 128 6.20 21.90 -8.88
C VAL A 128 7.04 23.02 -9.48
N PHE A 129 8.36 22.87 -9.40
CA PHE A 129 9.31 23.74 -10.08
C PHE A 129 9.78 23.08 -11.38
N ASN A 130 9.61 23.78 -12.50
CA ASN A 130 10.07 23.31 -13.80
C ASN A 130 11.58 23.55 -13.93
N ILE A 131 12.34 22.49 -14.12
CA ILE A 131 13.79 22.51 -14.30
C ILE A 131 14.11 22.03 -15.70
N ALA A 132 14.84 22.84 -16.46
CA ALA A 132 15.33 22.48 -17.79
C ALA A 132 16.83 22.11 -17.70
N GLU A 133 17.25 21.07 -18.41
CA GLU A 133 18.67 20.74 -18.56
C GLU A 133 19.27 21.40 -19.79
N PRO A 134 20.50 21.91 -19.71
CA PRO A 134 21.39 21.91 -18.55
C PRO A 134 20.95 22.88 -17.46
N ILE A 135 21.14 22.47 -16.19
CA ILE A 135 20.77 23.30 -15.04
C ILE A 135 21.84 24.36 -14.82
N ASP A 136 21.40 25.64 -14.74
CA ASP A 136 22.25 26.79 -14.48
C ASP A 136 21.94 27.49 -13.15
N LYS A 137 22.81 28.39 -12.74
CA LYS A 137 22.67 29.18 -11.51
C LYS A 137 21.42 30.07 -11.51
N ASN A 138 21.00 30.56 -12.67
CA ASN A 138 19.82 31.42 -12.78
C ASN A 138 18.52 30.64 -12.55
N GLN A 139 18.46 29.38 -12.96
CA GLN A 139 17.34 28.51 -12.62
C GLN A 139 17.28 28.23 -11.10
N ILE A 140 18.44 27.91 -10.49
CA ILE A 140 18.52 27.62 -9.06
C ILE A 140 18.14 28.83 -8.20
N SER A 141 18.53 30.05 -8.61
CA SER A 141 18.22 31.28 -7.86
C SER A 141 16.73 31.64 -7.85
N LYS A 142 15.91 31.03 -8.72
CA LYS A 142 14.45 31.22 -8.78
C LYS A 142 13.70 30.19 -7.93
N LEU A 143 14.39 29.19 -7.37
CA LEU A 143 13.78 28.17 -6.54
C LEU A 143 13.55 28.67 -5.11
N THR A 144 12.44 28.25 -4.53
CA THR A 144 12.12 28.52 -3.13
C THR A 144 12.50 27.31 -2.29
N PHE A 145 13.35 27.49 -1.31
CA PHE A 145 13.80 26.45 -0.39
C PHE A 145 13.05 26.54 0.96
N PRO A 146 12.87 25.43 1.70
CA PRO A 146 13.28 24.07 1.34
C PRO A 146 12.40 23.45 0.25
N LEU A 147 13.00 22.59 -0.58
CA LEU A 147 12.32 21.83 -1.63
C LEU A 147 12.69 20.35 -1.60
N VAL A 148 11.97 19.54 -2.36
CA VAL A 148 12.20 18.11 -2.50
C VAL A 148 12.51 17.76 -3.94
N THR A 149 13.58 16.99 -4.17
CA THR A 149 13.85 16.32 -5.45
C THR A 149 13.51 14.84 -5.32
N LYS A 150 12.80 14.29 -6.29
CA LYS A 150 12.41 12.87 -6.30
C LYS A 150 12.31 12.32 -7.73
N PRO A 151 12.61 11.01 -7.95
CA PRO A 151 12.31 10.37 -9.22
C PRO A 151 10.79 10.34 -9.45
N VAL A 152 10.37 10.48 -10.71
CA VAL A 152 8.93 10.45 -11.06
C VAL A 152 8.32 9.05 -10.93
N ASP A 153 9.13 8.00 -10.99
CA ASP A 153 8.74 6.61 -11.26
C ASP A 153 9.40 5.57 -10.31
N ASN A 154 9.74 5.99 -9.09
CA ASN A 154 10.29 5.08 -8.07
C ASN A 154 9.45 5.11 -6.78
N ASN A 155 9.57 4.04 -5.96
CA ASN A 155 8.76 3.75 -4.78
C ASN A 155 9.61 3.71 -3.51
N GLY A 156 8.93 3.59 -2.35
CA GLY A 156 9.57 3.38 -1.06
C GLY A 156 10.55 4.49 -0.67
N SER A 157 10.25 5.72 -1.05
CA SER A 157 11.08 6.91 -0.81
C SER A 157 12.50 6.86 -1.40
N THR A 158 12.78 5.89 -2.30
CA THR A 158 14.09 5.74 -2.94
C THR A 158 14.39 6.94 -3.85
N GLY A 159 15.55 7.58 -3.65
CA GLY A 159 15.99 8.74 -4.44
C GLY A 159 15.38 10.08 -4.04
N ILE A 160 14.53 10.13 -3.01
CA ILE A 160 13.97 11.37 -2.47
C ILE A 160 15.07 12.09 -1.65
N THR A 161 15.23 13.39 -1.90
CA THR A 161 16.15 14.23 -1.13
C THR A 161 15.49 15.58 -0.82
N ILE A 162 15.61 16.01 0.43
CA ILE A 162 15.20 17.35 0.85
C ILE A 162 16.40 18.25 0.66
N CYS A 163 16.22 19.35 -0.07
CA CYS A 163 17.21 20.39 -0.25
C CYS A 163 16.83 21.58 0.63
N GLU A 164 17.64 21.85 1.62
CA GLU A 164 17.40 22.98 2.55
C GLU A 164 17.93 24.31 1.96
N LYS A 165 18.91 24.27 1.06
CA LYS A 165 19.57 25.43 0.47
C LYS A 165 20.01 25.16 -0.98
N PRO A 166 20.30 26.24 -1.77
CA PRO A 166 20.72 26.15 -3.17
C PRO A 166 21.92 25.23 -3.43
N ASP A 167 22.90 25.22 -2.55
CA ASP A 167 24.14 24.45 -2.72
C ASP A 167 23.89 22.91 -2.73
N ASP A 168 22.81 22.45 -2.11
CA ASP A 168 22.46 21.04 -2.02
C ASP A 168 21.77 20.54 -3.30
N PHE A 169 21.23 21.47 -4.14
CA PHE A 169 20.28 21.15 -5.20
C PHE A 169 20.82 20.23 -6.27
N ILE A 170 22.00 20.52 -6.83
CA ILE A 170 22.58 19.75 -7.94
C ILE A 170 22.83 18.30 -7.54
N ASN A 171 23.36 18.08 -6.33
CA ASN A 171 23.63 16.72 -5.83
C ASN A 171 22.32 15.95 -5.62
N ALA A 172 21.32 16.59 -5.05
CA ALA A 172 20.01 16.02 -4.81
C ALA A 172 19.27 15.69 -6.12
N TYR A 173 19.33 16.59 -7.11
CA TYR A 173 18.77 16.39 -8.44
C TYR A 173 19.42 15.18 -9.14
N ASN A 174 20.74 15.11 -9.17
CA ASN A 174 21.48 14.01 -9.78
C ASN A 174 21.21 12.66 -9.10
N LYS A 175 21.08 12.65 -7.77
CA LYS A 175 20.66 11.45 -7.02
C LYS A 175 19.27 10.99 -7.43
N ALA A 176 18.29 11.90 -7.51
CA ALA A 176 16.94 11.56 -7.97
C ALA A 176 16.96 11.04 -9.42
N LYS A 177 17.75 11.69 -10.30
CA LYS A 177 17.89 11.29 -11.71
C LYS A 177 18.48 9.88 -11.87
N SER A 178 19.53 9.56 -11.12
CA SER A 178 20.19 8.25 -11.19
C SER A 178 19.33 7.10 -10.67
N THR A 179 18.33 7.39 -9.83
CA THR A 179 17.39 6.40 -9.28
C THR A 179 16.07 6.31 -10.04
N SER A 180 15.81 7.24 -10.96
CA SER A 180 14.64 7.19 -11.84
C SER A 180 14.85 6.18 -12.97
N LYS A 181 13.84 5.36 -13.25
CA LYS A 181 13.84 4.41 -14.38
C LYS A 181 13.88 5.11 -15.74
N THR A 182 13.31 6.31 -15.82
CA THR A 182 13.25 7.14 -17.03
C THR A 182 14.24 8.30 -17.03
N GLY A 183 15.02 8.50 -15.95
CA GLY A 183 15.90 9.63 -15.77
C GLY A 183 15.19 10.96 -15.48
N ASN A 184 13.88 10.95 -15.26
CA ASN A 184 13.10 12.15 -15.00
C ASN A 184 13.01 12.44 -13.50
N VAL A 185 13.13 13.74 -13.17
CA VAL A 185 13.12 14.24 -11.79
C VAL A 185 11.94 15.20 -11.59
N LEU A 186 11.27 15.04 -10.48
CA LEU A 186 10.25 15.97 -9.99
C LEU A 186 10.87 16.84 -8.88
N VAL A 187 10.74 18.15 -9.01
CA VAL A 187 11.20 19.15 -8.02
C VAL A 187 9.98 19.87 -7.46
N GLU A 188 9.77 19.83 -6.15
CA GLU A 188 8.56 20.32 -5.50
C GLU A 188 8.85 21.12 -4.23
N LYS A 189 7.91 22.02 -3.86
CA LYS A 189 7.89 22.62 -2.51
C LYS A 189 7.91 21.47 -1.47
N LYS A 190 8.74 21.60 -0.44
CA LYS A 190 8.70 20.69 0.71
C LYS A 190 7.38 20.86 1.43
N MET A 191 6.61 19.79 1.49
CA MET A 191 5.38 19.69 2.27
C MET A 191 5.66 19.01 3.63
N ASN A 192 4.70 19.07 4.56
CA ASN A 192 4.80 18.30 5.80
C ASN A 192 4.54 16.82 5.52
N PHE A 193 5.61 16.04 5.30
CA PHE A 193 5.55 14.62 5.00
C PHE A 193 5.65 13.71 6.25
N GLU A 194 5.97 14.28 7.41
CA GLU A 194 6.01 13.53 8.67
C GLU A 194 4.60 13.19 9.13
N HIS A 195 3.62 14.02 8.74
CA HIS A 195 2.21 13.76 8.92
C HIS A 195 1.50 13.97 7.58
N SER A 196 1.21 12.88 6.89
CA SER A 196 0.40 12.87 5.68
C SER A 196 -0.94 12.17 5.92
N LEU A 197 -1.85 12.36 4.97
CA LEU A 197 -3.16 11.70 4.98
C LEU A 197 -3.20 10.66 3.87
N ILE A 198 -4.00 9.61 4.06
CA ILE A 198 -4.30 8.65 3.00
C ILE A 198 -5.81 8.57 2.84
N ALA A 199 -6.31 8.99 1.68
CA ALA A 199 -7.71 8.83 1.31
C ALA A 199 -7.90 7.47 0.63
N HIS A 200 -8.85 6.68 1.12
CA HIS A 200 -9.17 5.35 0.60
C HIS A 200 -10.44 5.39 -0.23
N TYR A 201 -10.39 4.76 -1.39
CA TYR A 201 -11.52 4.62 -2.29
C TYR A 201 -11.67 3.16 -2.74
N THR A 202 -12.88 2.80 -3.10
CA THR A 202 -13.16 1.51 -3.73
C THR A 202 -14.03 1.75 -4.95
N ALA A 203 -13.70 1.11 -6.06
CA ALA A 203 -14.46 1.15 -7.29
C ALA A 203 -15.12 -0.20 -7.57
N GLN A 204 -16.38 -0.18 -8.04
CA GLN A 204 -17.09 -1.32 -8.58
C GLN A 204 -18.04 -0.85 -9.70
N ASP A 205 -17.99 -1.52 -10.86
CA ASP A 205 -18.78 -1.18 -12.07
C ASP A 205 -18.65 0.28 -12.54
N GLY A 206 -17.51 0.92 -12.24
CA GLY A 206 -17.25 2.32 -12.58
C GLY A 206 -17.80 3.33 -11.58
N GLU A 207 -18.43 2.90 -10.52
CA GLU A 207 -18.85 3.71 -9.39
C GLU A 207 -17.74 3.74 -8.34
N VAL A 208 -17.37 4.92 -7.88
CA VAL A 208 -16.31 5.11 -6.89
C VAL A 208 -16.92 5.63 -5.59
N ILE A 209 -16.58 4.99 -4.47
CA ILE A 209 -16.98 5.45 -3.15
C ILE A 209 -15.77 5.76 -2.29
N PHE A 210 -15.90 6.77 -1.42
CA PHE A 210 -14.94 7.12 -0.41
C PHE A 210 -15.07 6.18 0.79
N CYS A 211 -13.95 5.56 1.18
CA CYS A 211 -13.86 4.58 2.27
C CYS A 211 -13.03 5.10 3.46
N GLY A 212 -12.96 6.42 3.62
CA GLY A 212 -12.35 7.06 4.77
C GLY A 212 -10.99 7.70 4.52
N LEU A 213 -10.61 8.53 5.48
CA LEU A 213 -9.33 9.25 5.53
C LEU A 213 -8.53 8.76 6.73
N THR A 214 -7.26 8.44 6.50
CA THR A 214 -6.31 7.94 7.50
C THR A 214 -5.26 8.99 7.79
N ASP A 215 -4.94 9.26 9.05
CA ASP A 215 -3.72 9.96 9.46
C ASP A 215 -2.54 8.99 9.36
N LYS A 216 -1.48 9.37 8.66
CA LYS A 216 -0.23 8.61 8.57
C LYS A 216 0.89 9.43 9.19
N GLU A 217 1.50 8.92 10.24
CA GLU A 217 2.71 9.50 10.82
C GLU A 217 3.94 8.70 10.35
N SER A 218 5.02 9.42 10.08
CA SER A 218 6.28 8.84 9.63
C SER A 218 7.44 9.48 10.40
N LYS A 219 8.44 8.68 10.74
CA LYS A 219 9.64 9.13 11.45
C LYS A 219 10.90 8.72 10.70
N LYS A 220 11.93 9.55 10.78
CA LYS A 220 13.29 9.19 10.36
C LYS A 220 13.94 8.33 11.45
N ILE A 221 14.53 7.22 11.08
CA ILE A 221 15.31 6.36 11.98
C ILE A 221 16.70 6.93 12.20
N ASN A 222 17.27 7.52 11.13
CA ASN A 222 18.53 8.22 11.18
C ASN A 222 18.49 9.46 10.27
N LYS A 223 19.53 10.30 10.32
CA LYS A 223 19.60 11.57 9.57
C LYS A 223 19.52 11.36 8.05
N ASP A 224 20.06 10.26 7.57
CA ASP A 224 20.21 9.99 6.13
C ASP A 224 19.09 9.11 5.57
N SER A 225 18.24 8.52 6.42
CA SER A 225 17.13 7.70 6.00
C SER A 225 15.94 8.53 5.52
N ALA A 226 15.18 7.96 4.59
CA ALA A 226 13.82 8.43 4.35
C ALA A 226 12.94 8.14 5.60
N PRO A 227 11.89 8.93 5.83
CA PRO A 227 10.94 8.62 6.88
C PRO A 227 10.23 7.29 6.59
N VAL A 228 10.12 6.45 7.62
CA VAL A 228 9.31 5.23 7.58
C VAL A 228 8.02 5.45 8.36
N MET A 229 6.96 4.77 7.93
CA MET A 229 5.68 4.81 8.62
C MET A 229 5.85 4.34 10.07
N SER A 230 5.45 5.17 11.01
CA SER A 230 5.44 4.85 12.44
C SER A 230 4.07 4.36 12.90
N ILE A 231 2.99 4.88 12.30
CA ILE A 231 1.62 4.51 12.63
C ILE A 231 0.63 5.07 11.60
N GLN A 232 -0.54 4.44 11.50
CA GLN A 232 -1.71 4.96 10.80
C GLN A 232 -2.95 4.91 11.70
N PHE A 233 -3.74 5.99 11.71
CA PHE A 233 -5.01 6.06 12.43
C PHE A 233 -6.17 6.38 11.50
N MET A 234 -7.30 5.70 11.68
CA MET A 234 -8.54 5.91 10.93
C MET A 234 -9.74 5.90 11.89
N PRO A 235 -10.71 6.80 11.72
CA PRO A 235 -10.73 7.92 10.80
C PRO A 235 -9.84 9.09 11.23
N SER A 236 -9.35 9.87 10.27
CA SER A 236 -8.68 11.16 10.53
C SER A 236 -9.68 12.18 11.05
N LYS A 237 -9.21 13.08 11.91
CA LYS A 237 -10.00 14.25 12.36
C LYS A 237 -10.36 15.21 11.22
N LEU A 238 -9.61 15.16 10.10
CA LEU A 238 -9.84 16.00 8.93
C LEU A 238 -10.83 15.37 7.92
N THR A 239 -11.48 14.26 8.26
CA THR A 239 -12.37 13.54 7.34
C THR A 239 -13.50 14.39 6.80
N GLU A 240 -14.20 15.15 7.66
CA GLU A 240 -15.33 15.98 7.23
C GLU A 240 -14.88 17.18 6.40
N ASP A 241 -13.77 17.82 6.76
CA ASP A 241 -13.18 18.91 5.96
C ASP A 241 -12.73 18.40 4.59
N PHE A 242 -12.11 17.22 4.54
CA PHE A 242 -11.71 16.59 3.29
C PHE A 242 -12.90 16.29 2.38
N LYS A 243 -13.97 15.73 2.93
CA LYS A 243 -15.23 15.49 2.19
C LYS A 243 -15.81 16.77 1.62
N ALA A 244 -15.91 17.81 2.45
CA ALA A 244 -16.51 19.09 2.05
C ALA A 244 -15.73 19.83 0.95
N ASN A 245 -14.40 19.70 0.93
CA ASN A 245 -13.55 20.54 0.08
C ASN A 245 -13.08 19.85 -1.21
N ILE A 246 -12.78 18.54 -1.18
CA ILE A 246 -12.02 17.92 -2.28
C ILE A 246 -12.52 16.55 -2.72
N ASN A 247 -13.22 15.80 -1.86
CA ASN A 247 -13.60 14.42 -2.10
C ASN A 247 -14.38 14.21 -3.40
N ASP A 248 -15.39 15.02 -3.65
CA ASP A 248 -16.25 14.86 -4.84
C ASP A 248 -15.47 15.11 -6.14
N LYS A 249 -14.51 16.04 -6.13
CA LYS A 249 -13.62 16.25 -7.28
C LYS A 249 -12.70 15.04 -7.51
N ILE A 250 -12.26 14.38 -6.44
CA ILE A 250 -11.43 13.16 -6.54
C ILE A 250 -12.29 12.03 -7.11
N ILE A 251 -13.52 11.81 -6.63
CA ILE A 251 -14.42 10.80 -7.18
C ILE A 251 -14.66 11.05 -8.68
N ASN A 252 -14.99 12.29 -9.07
CA ASN A 252 -15.16 12.67 -10.46
C ASN A 252 -13.91 12.40 -11.31
N MET A 253 -12.71 12.65 -10.76
CA MET A 253 -11.46 12.32 -11.43
C MET A 253 -11.31 10.81 -11.63
N LEU A 254 -11.52 10.01 -10.58
CA LEU A 254 -11.34 8.56 -10.63
C LEU A 254 -12.32 7.90 -11.60
N GLU A 255 -13.59 8.32 -11.59
CA GLU A 255 -14.60 7.87 -12.54
C GLU A 255 -14.29 8.35 -13.97
N GLY A 256 -13.88 9.62 -14.12
CA GLY A 256 -13.57 10.24 -15.42
C GLY A 256 -12.35 9.66 -16.13
N ILE A 257 -11.36 9.12 -15.41
CA ILE A 257 -10.25 8.37 -16.00
C ILE A 257 -10.58 6.88 -16.23
N GLY A 258 -11.82 6.49 -16.00
CA GLY A 258 -12.34 5.16 -16.33
C GLY A 258 -11.95 4.05 -15.35
N ILE A 259 -11.70 4.36 -14.09
CA ILE A 259 -11.52 3.33 -13.04
C ILE A 259 -12.84 2.61 -12.84
N LYS A 260 -12.83 1.27 -12.99
CA LYS A 260 -14.04 0.46 -12.90
C LYS A 260 -14.09 -0.47 -11.70
N TYR A 261 -12.98 -1.05 -11.29
CA TYR A 261 -12.90 -2.02 -10.19
C TYR A 261 -11.65 -1.82 -9.37
N GLY A 262 -11.75 -2.12 -8.09
CA GLY A 262 -10.62 -2.29 -7.20
C GLY A 262 -10.41 -1.17 -6.20
N PRO A 263 -9.42 -1.35 -5.33
CA PRO A 263 -9.03 -0.38 -4.31
C PRO A 263 -8.12 0.71 -4.88
N ILE A 264 -8.31 1.92 -4.39
CA ILE A 264 -7.46 3.06 -4.69
C ILE A 264 -7.10 3.74 -3.36
N TRP A 265 -5.86 4.14 -3.21
CA TRP A 265 -5.46 5.07 -2.16
C TRP A 265 -4.77 6.28 -2.78
N ILE A 266 -4.94 7.44 -2.14
CA ILE A 266 -4.30 8.70 -2.53
C ILE A 266 -3.63 9.28 -1.30
N GLU A 267 -2.31 9.51 -1.38
CA GLU A 267 -1.59 10.26 -0.35
C GLU A 267 -1.83 11.75 -0.55
N VAL A 268 -2.18 12.41 0.56
CA VAL A 268 -2.56 13.82 0.58
C VAL A 268 -1.76 14.53 1.66
N PHE A 269 -1.17 15.66 1.35
CA PHE A 269 -0.62 16.57 2.35
C PHE A 269 -1.67 17.60 2.75
N TYR A 270 -1.65 17.98 4.01
CA TYR A 270 -2.47 19.07 4.54
C TYR A 270 -1.54 20.17 5.02
N ASP A 271 -1.58 21.32 4.35
CA ASP A 271 -0.71 22.46 4.59
C ASP A 271 -1.48 23.77 4.40
N GLU A 272 -1.31 24.72 5.31
CA GLU A 272 -1.99 26.04 5.26
C GLU A 272 -3.52 25.91 5.02
N ASN A 273 -4.18 24.96 5.71
CA ASN A 273 -5.60 24.65 5.58
C ASN A 273 -6.05 24.17 4.18
N ASN A 274 -5.13 23.67 3.36
CA ASN A 274 -5.42 23.13 2.04
C ASN A 274 -4.94 21.66 1.92
N PHE A 275 -5.65 20.89 1.10
CA PHE A 275 -5.27 19.52 0.76
C PHE A 275 -4.52 19.50 -0.57
N TYR A 276 -3.39 18.82 -0.62
CA TYR A 276 -2.55 18.69 -1.82
C TYR A 276 -2.30 17.23 -2.14
N LEU A 277 -2.74 16.75 -3.30
CA LEU A 277 -2.53 15.38 -3.72
C LEU A 277 -1.05 15.16 -4.07
N ASN A 278 -0.47 14.08 -3.54
CA ASN A 278 0.94 13.74 -3.73
C ASN A 278 1.15 12.58 -4.71
N GLU A 279 0.56 11.44 -4.41
CA GLU A 279 0.65 10.23 -5.23
C GLU A 279 -0.61 9.38 -5.07
N ILE A 280 -0.82 8.47 -6.01
CA ILE A 280 -1.93 7.52 -6.02
C ILE A 280 -1.40 6.09 -6.12
N GLY A 281 -2.09 5.14 -5.51
CA GLY A 281 -1.90 3.73 -5.76
C GLY A 281 -3.21 3.07 -6.20
N TYR A 282 -3.19 2.42 -7.36
CA TYR A 282 -4.35 1.66 -7.84
C TYR A 282 -4.27 0.21 -7.31
N ARG A 283 -4.26 0.10 -6.02
CA ARG A 283 -4.24 -1.11 -5.20
C ARG A 283 -4.55 -0.74 -3.75
N TYR A 284 -4.81 -1.69 -2.88
CA TYR A 284 -4.77 -1.40 -1.44
C TYR A 284 -3.33 -1.19 -0.95
N GLY A 285 -3.17 -0.51 0.18
CA GLY A 285 -1.85 -0.20 0.75
C GLY A 285 -1.08 -1.45 1.17
N GLY A 286 0.25 -1.37 1.16
CA GLY A 286 1.14 -2.49 1.53
C GLY A 286 0.99 -2.96 2.99
N SER A 287 0.47 -2.11 3.87
CA SER A 287 0.07 -2.47 5.23
C SER A 287 -1.32 -3.15 5.30
N LEU A 288 -1.82 -3.67 4.18
CA LEU A 288 -3.12 -4.34 4.01
C LEU A 288 -4.32 -3.48 4.44
N THR A 289 -4.39 -2.28 3.87
CA THR A 289 -5.41 -1.27 4.21
C THR A 289 -6.85 -1.69 3.88
N TYR A 290 -7.07 -2.83 3.26
CA TYR A 290 -8.41 -3.39 3.12
C TYR A 290 -9.04 -3.78 4.46
N TYR A 291 -8.25 -4.10 5.49
CA TYR A 291 -8.77 -4.41 6.82
C TYR A 291 -9.53 -3.24 7.48
N PRO A 292 -8.97 -2.01 7.59
CA PRO A 292 -9.74 -0.89 8.11
C PRO A 292 -10.97 -0.54 7.26
N VAL A 293 -10.88 -0.68 5.93
CA VAL A 293 -12.02 -0.45 5.04
C VAL A 293 -13.13 -1.49 5.28
N ASP A 294 -12.77 -2.76 5.44
CA ASP A 294 -13.72 -3.81 5.79
C ASP A 294 -14.34 -3.59 7.17
N TYR A 295 -13.51 -3.29 8.16
CA TYR A 295 -13.99 -3.05 9.52
C TYR A 295 -14.97 -1.88 9.62
N LEU A 296 -14.67 -0.74 8.99
CA LEU A 296 -15.47 0.47 9.12
C LEU A 296 -16.65 0.54 8.14
N PHE A 297 -16.51 -0.04 6.94
CA PHE A 297 -17.49 0.10 5.84
C PHE A 297 -18.11 -1.22 5.39
N GLY A 298 -17.64 -2.37 5.88
CA GLY A 298 -18.10 -3.68 5.43
C GLY A 298 -17.71 -4.00 3.99
N ILE A 299 -16.68 -3.32 3.45
CA ILE A 299 -16.16 -3.52 2.10
C ILE A 299 -14.79 -4.17 2.19
N ASN A 300 -14.73 -5.45 1.93
CA ASN A 300 -13.45 -6.13 1.79
C ASN A 300 -12.93 -5.98 0.36
N GLN A 301 -11.98 -5.07 0.18
CA GLN A 301 -11.40 -4.74 -1.13
C GLN A 301 -10.65 -5.94 -1.75
N MET A 302 -10.07 -6.81 -0.95
CA MET A 302 -9.41 -8.03 -1.41
C MET A 302 -10.44 -9.05 -1.93
N HIS A 303 -11.55 -9.24 -1.22
CA HIS A 303 -12.66 -10.10 -1.66
C HIS A 303 -13.27 -9.59 -2.96
N LEU A 304 -13.46 -8.25 -3.08
CA LEU A 304 -13.96 -7.63 -4.30
C LEU A 304 -13.05 -7.94 -5.50
N LEU A 305 -11.73 -7.78 -5.34
CA LEU A 305 -10.77 -8.06 -6.41
C LEU A 305 -10.79 -9.53 -6.81
N ILE A 306 -10.73 -10.46 -5.87
CA ILE A 306 -10.74 -11.90 -6.15
C ILE A 306 -12.02 -12.30 -6.88
N ASN A 307 -13.17 -11.83 -6.39
CA ASN A 307 -14.45 -12.14 -7.02
C ASN A 307 -14.48 -11.63 -8.46
N TYR A 308 -14.09 -10.37 -8.69
CA TYR A 308 -14.10 -9.78 -10.02
C TYR A 308 -13.12 -10.48 -10.98
N LEU A 309 -11.88 -10.72 -10.54
CA LEU A 309 -10.85 -11.37 -11.36
C LEU A 309 -11.23 -12.80 -11.75
N ALA A 310 -11.98 -13.52 -10.91
CA ALA A 310 -12.41 -14.88 -11.21
C ALA A 310 -13.74 -14.97 -12.01
N THR A 311 -14.61 -13.96 -11.91
CA THR A 311 -15.99 -14.07 -12.42
C THR A 311 -16.41 -12.96 -13.37
N SER A 312 -15.68 -11.86 -13.43
CA SER A 312 -16.06 -10.59 -14.10
C SER A 312 -17.40 -10.02 -13.59
N LYS A 313 -17.78 -10.33 -12.35
CA LYS A 313 -19.06 -9.89 -11.77
C LYS A 313 -18.83 -9.05 -10.52
N PRO A 314 -19.72 -8.09 -10.23
CA PRO A 314 -19.69 -7.33 -8.98
C PRO A 314 -19.90 -8.24 -7.77
N LEU A 315 -19.25 -7.89 -6.64
CA LEU A 315 -19.44 -8.59 -5.37
C LEU A 315 -20.57 -7.96 -4.56
N TYR A 316 -20.64 -6.64 -4.54
CA TYR A 316 -21.58 -5.90 -3.72
C TYR A 316 -22.80 -5.46 -4.53
N LYS A 317 -24.00 -5.65 -3.96
CA LYS A 317 -25.24 -5.04 -4.44
C LYS A 317 -25.38 -3.66 -3.83
N ASN A 318 -26.00 -2.70 -4.55
CA ASN A 318 -26.21 -1.33 -4.05
C ASN A 318 -24.92 -0.65 -3.57
N PHE A 319 -23.86 -0.75 -4.37
CA PHE A 319 -22.52 -0.32 -4.00
C PHE A 319 -22.48 1.17 -3.58
N LYS A 320 -23.17 2.06 -4.31
CA LYS A 320 -23.27 3.50 -3.98
C LYS A 320 -23.93 3.82 -2.63
N ASP A 321 -24.74 2.90 -2.12
CA ASP A 321 -25.44 3.10 -0.85
C ASP A 321 -24.63 2.66 0.36
N ILE A 322 -23.45 2.06 0.14
CA ILE A 322 -22.58 1.61 1.23
C ILE A 322 -22.00 2.84 1.97
N LYS A 323 -22.20 2.85 3.27
CA LYS A 323 -21.73 3.90 4.19
C LYS A 323 -21.01 3.25 5.35
N GLU A 324 -20.30 4.08 6.13
CA GLU A 324 -19.70 3.65 7.37
C GLU A 324 -20.70 2.86 8.22
N ILE A 325 -20.27 1.74 8.79
CA ILE A 325 -21.12 0.89 9.62
C ILE A 325 -21.53 1.66 10.86
N LYS A 326 -22.82 1.83 11.07
CA LYS A 326 -23.40 2.71 12.10
C LYS A 326 -22.90 2.37 13.51
N GLU A 327 -22.83 1.08 13.84
CA GLU A 327 -22.35 0.60 15.14
C GLU A 327 -20.84 0.81 15.35
N ARG A 328 -20.08 1.05 14.29
CA ARG A 328 -18.63 1.28 14.32
C ARG A 328 -18.21 2.72 14.02
N LYS A 329 -19.19 3.62 13.88
CA LYS A 329 -18.93 5.02 13.51
C LYS A 329 -17.94 5.73 14.44
N ASN A 330 -17.94 5.42 15.73
CA ASN A 330 -17.08 6.03 16.73
C ASN A 330 -15.81 5.22 17.01
N HIS A 331 -15.69 4.01 16.44
CA HIS A 331 -14.50 3.18 16.63
C HIS A 331 -13.27 3.82 16.00
N LYS A 332 -12.12 3.52 16.60
CA LYS A 332 -10.80 3.89 16.11
C LYS A 332 -10.11 2.65 15.57
N TYR A 333 -9.46 2.81 14.45
CA TYR A 333 -8.64 1.78 13.84
C TYR A 333 -7.20 2.24 13.75
N CYS A 334 -6.26 1.37 14.08
CA CYS A 334 -4.84 1.66 14.00
C CYS A 334 -4.12 0.56 13.22
N ILE A 335 -3.18 0.95 12.37
CA ILE A 335 -2.18 0.05 11.80
C ILE A 335 -0.84 0.45 12.41
N LEU A 336 -0.27 -0.43 13.22
CA LEU A 336 1.00 -0.25 13.88
C LEU A 336 2.04 -1.16 13.23
N PRO A 337 3.01 -0.63 12.46
CA PRO A 337 4.14 -1.41 11.99
C PRO A 337 5.10 -1.67 13.16
N ILE A 338 5.43 -2.92 13.36
CA ILE A 338 6.43 -3.33 14.33
C ILE A 338 7.81 -3.23 13.66
N GLN A 339 8.56 -2.20 14.01
CA GLN A 339 9.88 -1.94 13.42
C GLN A 339 10.97 -2.65 14.21
N LEU A 340 11.99 -3.17 13.51
CA LEU A 340 13.15 -3.81 14.13
C LEU A 340 14.44 -3.03 13.88
N LYS A 341 15.35 -3.11 14.84
CA LYS A 341 16.76 -2.74 14.69
C LYS A 341 17.49 -3.78 13.84
N HIS A 342 18.69 -3.43 13.40
CA HIS A 342 19.60 -4.38 12.71
C HIS A 342 19.93 -5.57 13.63
N GLY A 343 19.98 -6.78 13.07
CA GLY A 343 20.34 -8.01 13.80
C GLY A 343 19.70 -9.25 13.19
N ILE A 344 19.92 -10.40 13.84
CA ILE A 344 19.34 -11.68 13.48
C ILE A 344 18.25 -12.06 14.49
N ILE A 345 17.05 -12.33 14.04
CA ILE A 345 15.94 -12.75 14.90
C ILE A 345 16.23 -14.14 15.47
N LYS A 346 16.37 -14.28 16.79
CA LYS A 346 16.60 -15.59 17.45
C LYS A 346 15.39 -16.13 18.19
N SER A 347 14.57 -15.25 18.79
CA SER A 347 13.32 -15.66 19.38
C SER A 347 12.27 -14.57 19.32
N ILE A 348 11.01 -14.97 19.38
CA ILE A 348 9.85 -14.09 19.41
C ILE A 348 9.02 -14.50 20.63
N GLU A 349 8.83 -13.56 21.55
CA GLU A 349 8.11 -13.78 22.80
C GLU A 349 6.85 -12.90 22.88
N GLY A 350 5.80 -13.38 23.49
CA GLY A 350 4.54 -12.65 23.72
C GLY A 350 3.63 -12.55 22.48
N LEU A 351 4.08 -12.97 21.29
CA LEU A 351 3.31 -12.81 20.06
C LEU A 351 2.00 -13.60 20.07
N GLU A 352 2.04 -14.87 20.47
CA GLU A 352 0.85 -15.74 20.47
C GLU A 352 -0.24 -15.20 21.40
N GLU A 353 0.13 -14.73 22.59
CA GLU A 353 -0.81 -14.10 23.51
C GLU A 353 -1.38 -12.81 22.94
N LEU A 354 -0.50 -11.97 22.35
CA LEU A 354 -0.86 -10.68 21.79
C LEU A 354 -1.89 -10.80 20.66
N ILE A 355 -1.66 -11.67 19.69
CA ILE A 355 -2.55 -11.80 18.52
C ILE A 355 -3.93 -12.39 18.87
N ASN A 356 -4.09 -12.98 20.06
CA ASN A 356 -5.35 -13.50 20.55
C ASN A 356 -6.14 -12.48 21.41
N LYS A 357 -5.64 -11.24 21.58
CA LYS A 357 -6.40 -10.18 22.30
C LYS A 357 -7.55 -9.69 21.43
N GLU A 358 -8.68 -9.40 22.03
CA GLU A 358 -9.90 -8.92 21.33
C GLU A 358 -9.69 -7.62 20.56
N PHE A 359 -8.77 -6.77 21.01
CA PHE A 359 -8.45 -5.52 20.34
C PHE A 359 -7.50 -5.69 19.14
N VAL A 360 -6.94 -6.87 18.91
CA VAL A 360 -6.13 -7.20 17.74
C VAL A 360 -7.05 -7.74 16.65
N TYR A 361 -7.30 -6.93 15.63
CA TYR A 361 -8.17 -7.31 14.53
C TYR A 361 -7.45 -8.22 13.52
N ALA A 362 -6.15 -7.96 13.25
CA ALA A 362 -5.31 -8.79 12.39
C ALA A 362 -3.83 -8.58 12.71
N PHE A 363 -3.01 -9.56 12.39
CA PHE A 363 -1.55 -9.47 12.40
C PHE A 363 -0.97 -10.13 11.15
N ILE A 364 -0.10 -9.41 10.46
CA ILE A 364 0.57 -9.87 9.26
C ILE A 364 2.07 -9.90 9.51
N GLN A 365 2.64 -11.07 9.64
CA GLN A 365 4.05 -11.27 9.91
C GLN A 365 4.87 -11.23 8.62
N SER A 366 5.95 -10.44 8.61
CA SER A 366 6.89 -10.31 7.47
C SER A 366 8.16 -11.11 7.67
N HIS A 367 8.61 -11.27 8.91
CA HIS A 367 9.87 -11.95 9.27
C HIS A 367 9.63 -13.05 10.29
N ILE A 368 10.48 -14.07 10.23
CA ILE A 368 10.47 -15.23 11.12
C ILE A 368 11.81 -15.40 11.84
N VAL A 369 11.89 -16.34 12.76
CA VAL A 369 13.14 -16.71 13.43
C VAL A 369 14.21 -17.09 12.41
N ASN A 370 15.43 -16.61 12.61
CA ASN A 370 16.62 -16.66 11.77
C ASN A 370 16.65 -15.68 10.57
N ASP A 371 15.62 -14.87 10.35
CA ASP A 371 15.72 -13.78 9.38
C ASP A 371 16.73 -12.72 9.85
N VAL A 372 17.40 -12.10 8.87
CA VAL A 372 18.39 -11.05 9.09
C VAL A 372 17.81 -9.69 8.70
N ILE A 373 17.80 -8.76 9.63
CA ILE A 373 17.45 -7.37 9.39
C ILE A 373 18.73 -6.61 9.03
N GLU A 374 19.03 -6.52 7.74
CA GLU A 374 20.28 -5.91 7.26
C GLU A 374 20.26 -4.39 7.27
N LYS A 375 19.11 -3.78 6.98
CA LYS A 375 18.95 -2.33 6.80
C LYS A 375 17.79 -1.78 7.59
N THR A 376 18.03 -0.67 8.27
CA THR A 376 17.01 0.17 8.90
C THR A 376 16.71 1.40 8.05
N GLY A 377 15.57 2.06 8.29
CA GLY A 377 15.10 3.19 7.48
C GLY A 377 14.45 2.78 6.16
N THR A 378 13.99 1.52 6.06
CA THR A 378 13.25 0.98 4.93
C THR A 378 12.10 0.09 5.42
N THR A 379 11.19 -0.30 4.51
CA THR A 379 10.11 -1.25 4.84
C THR A 379 10.61 -2.66 5.16
N HIS A 380 11.87 -2.99 4.84
CA HIS A 380 12.47 -4.31 5.13
C HIS A 380 12.72 -4.56 6.62
N GLN A 381 12.71 -3.52 7.46
CA GLN A 381 12.83 -3.69 8.92
C GLN A 381 11.51 -3.97 9.64
N VAL A 382 10.38 -4.00 8.91
CA VAL A 382 9.06 -4.24 9.51
C VAL A 382 8.89 -5.73 9.80
N PHE A 383 8.89 -6.09 11.09
CA PHE A 383 8.60 -7.44 11.55
C PHE A 383 7.19 -7.90 11.15
N GLY A 384 6.25 -6.99 11.22
CA GLY A 384 4.87 -7.21 10.83
C GLY A 384 4.02 -5.97 11.04
N TYR A 385 2.77 -6.05 10.57
CA TYR A 385 1.75 -5.04 10.81
C TYR A 385 0.70 -5.60 11.76
N ILE A 386 0.50 -4.92 12.89
CA ILE A 386 -0.60 -5.23 13.80
C ILE A 386 -1.73 -4.21 13.58
N HIS A 387 -2.94 -4.74 13.41
CA HIS A 387 -4.16 -3.98 13.21
C HIS A 387 -4.94 -3.97 14.51
N LEU A 388 -5.17 -2.80 15.07
CA LEU A 388 -5.83 -2.61 16.35
C LEU A 388 -7.16 -1.88 16.18
N VAL A 389 -8.11 -2.22 17.06
CA VAL A 389 -9.44 -1.56 17.12
C VAL A 389 -9.72 -1.12 18.55
N ALA A 390 -10.33 0.05 18.70
CA ALA A 390 -10.68 0.62 19.99
C ALA A 390 -11.92 1.52 19.90
N ASP A 391 -12.57 1.79 21.03
CA ASP A 391 -13.74 2.66 21.10
C ASP A 391 -13.36 4.13 21.31
N SER A 392 -12.12 4.39 21.80
CA SER A 392 -11.61 5.74 22.00
C SER A 392 -10.13 5.85 21.65
N LYS A 393 -9.64 7.09 21.61
CA LYS A 393 -8.22 7.36 21.39
C LYS A 393 -7.39 6.93 22.59
N GLU A 394 -7.86 7.19 23.79
CA GLU A 394 -7.20 6.84 25.03
C GLU A 394 -7.01 5.31 25.13
N GLN A 395 -8.06 4.56 24.84
CA GLN A 395 -8.00 3.10 24.80
C GLN A 395 -7.04 2.59 23.72
N MET A 396 -6.99 3.24 22.54
CA MET A 396 -6.02 2.90 21.51
C MET A 396 -4.56 3.13 21.98
N GLU A 397 -4.31 4.22 22.70
CA GLU A 397 -2.98 4.49 23.27
C GLU A 397 -2.57 3.44 24.31
N GLU A 398 -3.50 2.98 25.15
CA GLU A 398 -3.29 1.87 26.08
C GLU A 398 -2.95 0.55 25.33
N TYR A 399 -3.65 0.25 24.24
CA TYR A 399 -3.40 -0.95 23.46
C TYR A 399 -2.04 -0.91 22.75
N ILE A 400 -1.66 0.24 22.20
CA ILE A 400 -0.32 0.43 21.59
C ILE A 400 0.77 0.24 22.66
N LYS A 401 0.57 0.79 23.84
CA LYS A 401 1.50 0.57 24.95
C LYS A 401 1.59 -0.90 25.32
N TYR A 402 0.46 -1.60 25.42
CA TYR A 402 0.43 -3.04 25.70
C TYR A 402 1.22 -3.84 24.64
N VAL A 403 1.06 -3.51 23.35
CA VAL A 403 1.83 -4.15 22.26
C VAL A 403 3.34 -3.95 22.47
N ASN A 404 3.77 -2.72 22.75
CA ASN A 404 5.18 -2.38 22.94
C ASN A 404 5.80 -3.06 24.18
N ASP A 405 5.01 -3.25 25.23
CA ASP A 405 5.48 -3.83 26.50
C ASP A 405 5.48 -5.38 26.46
N SER A 406 4.54 -6.00 25.72
CA SER A 406 4.34 -7.46 25.73
C SER A 406 5.12 -8.21 24.67
N LEU A 407 5.31 -7.59 23.47
CA LEU A 407 6.05 -8.23 22.37
C LEU A 407 7.55 -8.03 22.56
N LYS A 408 8.31 -9.12 22.39
CA LYS A 408 9.77 -9.08 22.31
C LYS A 408 10.24 -9.86 21.09
N VAL A 409 11.16 -9.27 20.34
CA VAL A 409 11.89 -9.94 19.26
C VAL A 409 13.36 -9.87 19.64
N LEU A 410 13.94 -11.00 20.02
CA LEU A 410 15.30 -11.04 20.59
C LEU A 410 16.32 -11.44 19.53
N ASP A 411 17.48 -10.77 19.59
CA ASP A 411 18.64 -11.08 18.76
C ASP A 411 19.52 -12.22 19.35
N GLU A 412 20.67 -12.46 18.72
CA GLU A 412 21.67 -13.46 19.15
C GLU A 412 22.28 -13.19 20.51
N ASN A 413 22.19 -11.96 21.04
CA ASN A 413 22.70 -11.56 22.35
C ASN A 413 21.59 -11.55 23.41
N GLY A 414 20.33 -11.85 23.02
CA GLY A 414 19.15 -11.75 23.88
C GLY A 414 18.66 -10.32 24.07
N GLU A 415 19.11 -9.37 23.24
CA GLU A 415 18.66 -7.98 23.28
C GLU A 415 17.38 -7.80 22.46
N ASN A 416 16.48 -6.92 22.93
CA ASN A 416 15.24 -6.65 22.21
C ASN A 416 15.48 -5.76 21.00
N MET A 417 15.18 -6.31 19.83
CA MET A 417 15.32 -5.65 18.52
C MET A 417 14.22 -4.63 18.23
N LEU A 418 13.16 -4.52 19.04
CA LEU A 418 12.09 -3.56 18.78
C LEU A 418 12.62 -2.13 18.70
N ASP A 419 12.27 -1.45 17.60
CA ASP A 419 12.50 -0.01 17.41
C ASP A 419 11.16 0.70 17.53
N ILE A 420 10.85 1.16 18.75
CA ILE A 420 9.54 1.73 19.08
C ILE A 420 9.46 3.15 18.54
N LEU A 421 8.91 3.31 17.34
CA LEU A 421 8.78 4.61 16.69
C LEU A 421 7.56 5.41 17.17
N TYR A 422 6.56 4.74 17.75
CA TYR A 422 5.37 5.39 18.29
C TYR A 422 5.21 5.04 19.77
N CYS A 423 5.37 6.05 20.62
CA CYS A 423 5.06 6.04 22.05
C CYS A 423 4.35 7.33 22.40
N ARG A 424 3.19 7.26 23.00
CA ARG A 424 2.55 8.38 23.70
C ARG A 424 2.20 7.98 25.11
#